data_1420ffdc33e6daf4f90199cfc6c3a9cc
#
_entry.id   1420ffdc33e6daf4f90199cfc6c3a9cc
#
_cell.length_a   1.000
_cell.length_b   1.000
_cell.length_c   1.000
_cell.angle_alpha   90.00
_cell.angle_beta   90.00
_cell.angle_gamma   90.00
#
_symmetry.space_group_name_H-M   'P 1'
#
loop_
_entity.id
_entity.type
_entity.pdbx_description
1 polymer ?
#
loop_
_entity_poly.entity_id
_entity_poly.type
_entity_poly.pdbx_seq_one_letter_code
_entity_poly.pdbx_strand_id
1 'polypeptide(L)'
;KYVGALGVLASFTILSFYSVVGGWSLAYTYEALVGTFNTSAFANPSTAGDFFNLRNSSPLWVLGYHTLFLSIVVFILLSGVRAGLEKASKFLMPILLFILMILVVQGLILPDANKGVSFLFQPDWSKINGQTFLLALGHAFFTLSLGMGAMMTYGSYLSDKDDIVNASYLVAFLDTVIAIFAGVAIFTVVFSSGYDPTAGPGLVFHVLPPLLSNLVGGYIFAFLFFLLLSIAAVTSGISILEVSVAYLVDERKMSRKKAVLMMAGLVYLAAIPCALSFNVLSDYTFNLQDKAFTFFDIADYLASNLLLPFGGFFLAVFAGYVWGIDEVIRNLLIGESNSIYFGNGIVKSKGFKSAFSFTVRYICPVLIFLVFLYSIGWI
;
A
#
# COMPACT_ATOMS: atom_id res chain seq x y z
N LYS A 1 4.43 21.27 -12.57
CA LYS A 1 3.68 21.64 -11.36
C LYS A 1 2.38 20.86 -11.21
N TYR A 2 1.53 20.76 -12.26
CA TYR A 2 0.22 20.09 -12.17
C TYR A 2 0.34 18.60 -11.85
N VAL A 3 1.28 17.88 -12.46
CA VAL A 3 1.52 16.45 -12.17
C VAL A 3 1.92 16.24 -10.71
N GLY A 4 2.82 17.08 -10.19
CA GLY A 4 3.18 17.03 -8.76
C GLY A 4 2.01 17.33 -7.83
N ALA A 5 1.14 18.29 -8.20
CA ALA A 5 -0.05 18.61 -7.41
C ALA A 5 -1.05 17.44 -7.37
N LEU A 6 -1.22 16.70 -8.47
CA LEU A 6 -2.02 15.47 -8.49
C LEU A 6 -1.46 14.41 -7.54
N GLY A 7 -0.13 14.23 -7.50
CA GLY A 7 0.50 13.31 -6.56
C GLY A 7 0.29 13.71 -5.10
N VAL A 8 0.39 15.01 -4.79
CA VAL A 8 0.09 15.53 -3.44
C VAL A 8 -1.38 15.31 -3.07
N LEU A 9 -2.31 15.57 -3.99
CA LEU A 9 -3.73 15.35 -3.76
C LEU A 9 -4.03 13.86 -3.56
N ALA A 10 -3.43 12.98 -4.39
CA ALA A 10 -3.59 11.54 -4.26
C ALA A 10 -3.06 11.04 -2.91
N SER A 11 -1.85 11.42 -2.52
CA SER A 11 -1.28 11.02 -1.23
C SER A 11 -2.09 11.53 -0.04
N PHE A 12 -2.59 12.76 -0.11
CA PHE A 12 -3.48 13.33 0.91
C PHE A 12 -4.79 12.53 1.05
N THR A 13 -5.45 12.25 -0.08
CA THR A 13 -6.71 11.49 -0.11
C THR A 13 -6.50 10.06 0.38
N ILE A 14 -5.42 9.38 -0.07
CA ILE A 14 -5.09 8.03 0.41
C ILE A 14 -4.93 8.04 1.92
N LEU A 15 -4.13 8.94 2.47
CA LEU A 15 -3.83 8.92 3.91
C LEU A 15 -5.08 9.20 4.76
N SER A 16 -6.09 9.91 4.23
CA SER A 16 -7.32 10.19 4.97
C SER A 16 -8.13 8.93 5.31
N PHE A 17 -8.18 7.92 4.45
CA PHE A 17 -8.81 6.63 4.77
C PHE A 17 -7.81 5.58 5.24
N TYR A 18 -6.58 5.58 4.70
CA TYR A 18 -5.54 4.63 5.06
C TYR A 18 -5.16 4.69 6.54
N SER A 19 -5.17 5.87 7.15
CA SER A 19 -4.89 6.04 8.57
C SER A 19 -5.95 5.39 9.47
N VAL A 20 -7.18 5.22 9.01
CA VAL A 20 -8.23 4.46 9.70
C VAL A 20 -7.90 2.96 9.67
N VAL A 21 -7.54 2.44 8.50
CA VAL A 21 -7.13 1.02 8.34
C VAL A 21 -5.85 0.72 9.14
N GLY A 22 -4.88 1.65 9.12
CA GLY A 22 -3.69 1.57 9.95
C GLY A 22 -4.02 1.57 11.45
N GLY A 23 -5.04 2.33 11.86
CA GLY A 23 -5.60 2.31 13.21
C GLY A 23 -6.16 0.93 13.57
N TRP A 24 -6.94 0.30 12.69
CA TRP A 24 -7.45 -1.06 12.90
C TRP A 24 -6.32 -2.08 13.08
N SER A 25 -5.25 -1.98 12.29
CA SER A 25 -4.11 -2.90 12.44
C SER A 25 -3.44 -2.79 13.81
N LEU A 26 -3.26 -1.56 14.33
CA LEU A 26 -2.76 -1.32 15.68
C LEU A 26 -3.72 -1.85 16.75
N ALA A 27 -5.02 -1.64 16.58
CA ALA A 27 -6.05 -2.13 17.48
C ALA A 27 -6.01 -3.65 17.57
N TYR A 28 -5.96 -4.34 16.45
CA TYR A 28 -5.89 -5.81 16.40
C TYR A 28 -4.56 -6.35 16.94
N THR A 29 -3.45 -5.62 16.76
CA THR A 29 -2.19 -5.95 17.43
C THR A 29 -2.35 -5.92 18.95
N TYR A 30 -3.03 -4.89 19.47
CA TYR A 30 -3.31 -4.80 20.92
C TYR A 30 -4.27 -5.89 21.39
N GLU A 31 -5.38 -6.14 20.68
CA GLU A 31 -6.35 -7.19 21.03
C GLU A 31 -5.70 -8.58 21.03
N ALA A 32 -4.78 -8.85 20.09
CA ALA A 32 -3.99 -10.08 20.08
C ALA A 32 -3.07 -10.16 21.32
N LEU A 33 -2.40 -9.06 21.67
CA LEU A 33 -1.48 -9.00 22.81
C LEU A 33 -2.18 -9.24 24.16
N VAL A 34 -3.39 -8.69 24.34
CA VAL A 34 -4.17 -8.85 25.58
C VAL A 34 -4.96 -10.16 25.63
N GLY A 35 -4.86 -11.01 24.60
CA GLY A 35 -5.47 -12.33 24.58
C GLY A 35 -6.95 -12.34 24.20
N THR A 36 -7.51 -11.25 23.67
CA THR A 36 -8.91 -11.20 23.22
C THR A 36 -9.19 -12.27 22.15
N PHE A 37 -8.22 -12.62 21.35
CA PHE A 37 -8.33 -13.63 20.30
C PHE A 37 -8.55 -15.07 20.84
N ASN A 38 -8.29 -15.30 22.12
CA ASN A 38 -8.59 -16.58 22.78
C ASN A 38 -10.02 -16.66 23.32
N THR A 39 -10.86 -15.65 23.05
CA THR A 39 -12.25 -15.61 23.53
C THR A 39 -13.22 -16.10 22.46
N SER A 40 -14.48 -16.32 22.85
CA SER A 40 -15.55 -16.69 21.93
C SER A 40 -15.81 -15.67 20.79
N ALA A 41 -15.35 -14.43 20.97
CA ALA A 41 -15.44 -13.41 19.93
C ALA A 41 -14.65 -13.77 18.64
N PHE A 42 -13.65 -14.64 18.76
CA PHE A 42 -12.84 -15.13 17.65
C PHE A 42 -12.95 -16.63 17.43
N ALA A 43 -14.09 -17.23 17.80
CA ALA A 43 -14.34 -18.67 17.59
C ALA A 43 -14.47 -19.01 16.10
N ASN A 44 -15.02 -18.10 15.30
CA ASN A 44 -15.21 -18.26 13.84
C ASN A 44 -15.28 -16.89 13.13
N PRO A 45 -15.23 -16.84 11.79
CA PRO A 45 -15.27 -15.59 11.03
C PRO A 45 -16.51 -14.72 11.24
N SER A 46 -17.69 -15.33 11.51
CA SER A 46 -18.91 -14.57 11.79
C SER A 46 -18.80 -13.80 13.09
N THR A 47 -18.41 -14.45 14.20
CA THR A 47 -18.22 -13.78 15.50
C THR A 47 -17.10 -12.76 15.47
N ALA A 48 -16.04 -13.00 14.69
CA ALA A 48 -14.99 -12.00 14.48
C ALA A 48 -15.49 -10.79 13.68
N GLY A 49 -16.38 -11.01 12.69
CA GLY A 49 -17.08 -9.95 11.98
C GLY A 49 -17.96 -9.11 12.90
N ASP A 50 -18.72 -9.76 13.80
CA ASP A 50 -19.53 -9.08 14.80
C ASP A 50 -18.66 -8.26 15.77
N PHE A 51 -17.53 -8.79 16.20
CA PHE A 51 -16.55 -8.06 17.00
C PHE A 51 -16.03 -6.82 16.27
N PHE A 52 -15.63 -6.97 14.99
CA PHE A 52 -15.16 -5.84 14.16
C PHE A 52 -16.24 -4.77 14.05
N ASN A 53 -17.49 -5.15 13.75
CA ASN A 53 -18.61 -4.23 13.62
C ASN A 53 -18.91 -3.53 14.96
N LEU A 54 -18.92 -4.26 16.07
CA LEU A 54 -19.12 -3.71 17.41
C LEU A 54 -18.03 -2.69 17.78
N ARG A 55 -16.78 -2.97 17.47
CA ARG A 55 -15.67 -2.05 17.72
C ARG A 55 -15.76 -0.80 16.83
N ASN A 56 -16.08 -0.96 15.55
CA ASN A 56 -16.23 0.14 14.63
C ASN A 56 -17.49 0.98 14.89
N SER A 57 -18.51 0.44 15.54
CA SER A 57 -19.68 1.24 15.98
C SER A 57 -19.34 2.26 17.09
N SER A 58 -18.18 2.14 17.73
CA SER A 58 -17.70 3.10 18.72
C SER A 58 -16.84 4.19 18.09
N PRO A 59 -17.31 5.44 17.98
CA PRO A 59 -16.52 6.55 17.43
C PRO A 59 -15.20 6.78 18.16
N LEU A 60 -15.22 6.65 19.51
CA LEU A 60 -14.02 6.83 20.32
C LEU A 60 -12.95 5.79 20.04
N TRP A 61 -13.35 4.54 19.80
CA TRP A 61 -12.41 3.47 19.49
C TRP A 61 -11.74 3.72 18.13
N VAL A 62 -12.52 4.01 17.07
CA VAL A 62 -11.99 4.26 15.73
C VAL A 62 -11.11 5.50 15.70
N LEU A 63 -11.59 6.62 16.25
CA LEU A 63 -10.82 7.86 16.31
C LEU A 63 -9.59 7.75 17.20
N GLY A 64 -9.65 6.99 18.29
CA GLY A 64 -8.52 6.75 19.18
C GLY A 64 -7.36 6.04 18.49
N TYR A 65 -7.64 4.92 17.82
CA TYR A 65 -6.61 4.17 17.10
C TYR A 65 -6.13 4.87 15.83
N HIS A 66 -7.02 5.55 15.12
CA HIS A 66 -6.63 6.45 14.02
C HIS A 66 -5.65 7.55 14.50
N THR A 67 -5.97 8.21 15.63
CA THR A 67 -5.10 9.24 16.23
C THR A 67 -3.75 8.64 16.64
N LEU A 68 -3.75 7.47 17.24
CA LEU A 68 -2.52 6.76 17.64
C LEU A 68 -1.64 6.47 16.41
N PHE A 69 -2.25 5.91 15.36
CA PHE A 69 -1.54 5.61 14.11
C PHE A 69 -0.89 6.86 13.50
N LEU A 70 -1.69 7.91 13.32
CA LEU A 70 -1.19 9.14 12.71
C LEU A 70 -0.13 9.82 13.61
N SER A 71 -0.26 9.72 14.93
CA SER A 71 0.73 10.24 15.89
C SER A 71 2.08 9.53 15.74
N ILE A 72 2.09 8.21 15.55
CA ILE A 72 3.32 7.43 15.31
C ILE A 72 3.99 7.90 14.02
N VAL A 73 3.22 8.03 12.93
CA VAL A 73 3.71 8.51 11.63
C VAL A 73 4.31 9.91 11.76
N VAL A 74 3.61 10.83 12.41
CA VAL A 74 4.05 12.22 12.65
C VAL A 74 5.33 12.26 13.48
N PHE A 75 5.39 11.49 14.57
CA PHE A 75 6.57 11.44 15.44
C PHE A 75 7.83 11.03 14.68
N ILE A 76 7.72 10.01 13.82
CA ILE A 76 8.84 9.56 12.98
C ILE A 76 9.24 10.65 11.98
N LEU A 77 8.28 11.30 11.30
CA LEU A 77 8.57 12.32 10.31
C LEU A 77 9.15 13.62 10.90
N LEU A 78 8.79 13.98 12.13
CA LEU A 78 9.35 15.13 12.82
C LEU A 78 10.86 15.01 13.03
N SER A 79 11.38 13.78 13.11
CA SER A 79 12.81 13.51 13.22
C SER A 79 13.59 13.76 11.91
N GLY A 80 12.90 13.98 10.79
CA GLY A 80 13.49 14.27 9.48
C GLY A 80 13.65 13.06 8.56
N VAL A 81 14.17 13.27 7.35
CA VAL A 81 14.33 12.21 6.34
C VAL A 81 15.34 11.16 6.79
N ARG A 82 16.58 11.56 7.12
CA ARG A 82 17.63 10.59 7.50
C ARG A 82 17.42 9.97 8.88
N ALA A 83 17.15 10.82 9.90
CA ALA A 83 17.01 10.34 11.30
C ALA A 83 15.65 9.69 11.59
N GLY A 84 14.61 10.07 10.86
CA GLY A 84 13.26 9.53 11.00
C GLY A 84 12.96 8.44 9.97
N LEU A 85 12.61 8.85 8.75
CA LEU A 85 12.13 7.96 7.70
C LEU A 85 13.14 6.85 7.35
N GLU A 86 14.38 7.20 7.00
CA GLU A 86 15.40 6.24 6.60
C GLU A 86 15.75 5.27 7.75
N LYS A 87 15.95 5.81 8.97
CA LYS A 87 16.26 4.97 10.13
C LYS A 87 15.10 4.06 10.52
N ALA A 88 13.87 4.56 10.50
CA ALA A 88 12.69 3.76 10.79
C ALA A 88 12.54 2.63 9.75
N SER A 89 12.67 2.91 8.46
CA SER A 89 12.59 1.91 7.40
C SER A 89 13.70 0.86 7.53
N LYS A 90 14.95 1.27 7.76
CA LYS A 90 16.07 0.34 7.97
C LYS A 90 15.88 -0.61 9.15
N PHE A 91 15.14 -0.19 10.18
CA PHE A 91 14.88 -1.01 11.36
C PHE A 91 13.59 -1.87 11.19
N LEU A 92 12.51 -1.27 10.68
CA LEU A 92 11.21 -1.93 10.62
C LEU A 92 11.12 -2.96 9.48
N MET A 93 11.74 -2.70 8.32
CA MET A 93 11.66 -3.62 7.17
C MET A 93 12.30 -5.00 7.42
N PRO A 94 13.50 -5.13 8.01
CA PRO A 94 14.03 -6.45 8.38
C PRO A 94 13.16 -7.19 9.39
N ILE A 95 12.57 -6.50 10.37
CA ILE A 95 11.65 -7.09 11.33
C ILE A 95 10.39 -7.61 10.61
N LEU A 96 9.82 -6.81 9.72
CA LEU A 96 8.70 -7.22 8.88
C LEU A 96 9.01 -8.51 8.11
N LEU A 97 10.15 -8.54 7.41
CA LEU A 97 10.55 -9.70 6.63
C LEU A 97 10.75 -10.94 7.53
N PHE A 98 11.37 -10.76 8.69
CA PHE A 98 11.58 -11.86 9.65
C PHE A 98 10.25 -12.43 10.18
N ILE A 99 9.30 -11.57 10.55
CA ILE A 99 7.95 -12.00 10.97
C ILE A 99 7.24 -12.71 9.83
N LEU A 100 7.30 -12.15 8.62
CA LEU A 100 6.70 -12.76 7.43
C LEU A 100 7.23 -14.16 7.18
N MET A 101 8.55 -14.37 7.30
CA MET A 101 9.15 -15.69 7.13
C MET A 101 8.67 -16.70 8.19
N ILE A 102 8.49 -16.26 9.44
CA ILE A 102 7.91 -17.11 10.49
C ILE A 102 6.49 -17.55 10.09
N LEU A 103 5.65 -16.61 9.62
CA LEU A 103 4.28 -16.90 9.21
C LEU A 103 4.21 -17.81 7.97
N VAL A 104 5.12 -17.63 7.01
CA VAL A 104 5.25 -18.52 5.84
C VAL A 104 5.59 -19.95 6.28
N VAL A 105 6.61 -20.10 7.12
CA VAL A 105 7.02 -21.43 7.63
C VAL A 105 5.85 -22.07 8.40
N GLN A 106 5.19 -21.33 9.27
CA GLN A 106 4.03 -21.82 10.00
C GLN A 106 2.91 -22.24 9.05
N GLY A 107 2.59 -21.43 8.03
CA GLY A 107 1.56 -21.75 7.07
C GLY A 107 1.86 -23.03 6.28
N LEU A 108 3.12 -23.23 5.87
CA LEU A 108 3.53 -24.40 5.09
C LEU A 108 3.51 -25.73 5.87
N ILE A 109 3.57 -25.68 7.20
CA ILE A 109 3.52 -26.86 8.08
C ILE A 109 2.07 -27.31 8.32
N LEU A 110 1.07 -26.46 8.03
CA LEU A 110 -0.33 -26.77 8.29
C LEU A 110 -0.84 -27.94 7.43
N PRO A 111 -1.80 -28.73 7.94
CA PRO A 111 -2.53 -29.70 7.13
C PRO A 111 -3.17 -28.99 5.91
N ASP A 112 -3.17 -29.65 4.76
CA ASP A 112 -3.74 -29.09 3.52
C ASP A 112 -3.11 -27.77 3.01
N ALA A 113 -1.96 -27.36 3.51
CA ALA A 113 -1.22 -26.17 3.05
C ALA A 113 -1.00 -26.17 1.53
N ASN A 114 -0.85 -27.35 0.93
CA ASN A 114 -0.71 -27.52 -0.50
C ASN A 114 -1.89 -26.93 -1.30
N LYS A 115 -3.10 -26.89 -0.76
CA LYS A 115 -4.25 -26.26 -1.42
C LYS A 115 -4.05 -24.75 -1.55
N GLY A 116 -3.56 -24.08 -0.49
CA GLY A 116 -3.24 -22.67 -0.52
C GLY A 116 -2.07 -22.35 -1.47
N VAL A 117 -1.03 -23.17 -1.48
CA VAL A 117 0.09 -23.05 -2.42
C VAL A 117 -0.38 -23.27 -3.87
N SER A 118 -1.20 -24.30 -4.12
CA SER A 118 -1.77 -24.55 -5.45
C SER A 118 -2.66 -23.40 -5.92
N PHE A 119 -3.49 -22.86 -5.06
CA PHE A 119 -4.31 -21.69 -5.38
C PHE A 119 -3.47 -20.49 -5.85
N LEU A 120 -2.32 -20.27 -5.25
CA LEU A 120 -1.43 -19.16 -5.59
C LEU A 120 -0.61 -19.40 -6.86
N PHE A 121 -0.14 -20.64 -7.07
CA PHE A 121 0.84 -20.95 -8.12
C PHE A 121 0.29 -21.77 -9.30
N GLN A 122 -0.93 -22.31 -9.20
CA GLN A 122 -1.57 -23.02 -10.32
C GLN A 122 -2.56 -22.11 -11.03
N PRO A 123 -2.19 -21.50 -12.17
CA PRO A 123 -3.05 -20.57 -12.88
C PRO A 123 -4.23 -21.32 -13.52
N ASP A 124 -5.43 -20.81 -13.33
CA ASP A 124 -6.60 -21.22 -14.08
C ASP A 124 -6.70 -20.36 -15.35
N TRP A 125 -6.15 -20.87 -16.43
CA TRP A 125 -6.11 -20.16 -17.71
C TRP A 125 -7.50 -19.83 -18.26
N SER A 126 -8.55 -20.55 -17.85
CA SER A 126 -9.93 -20.28 -18.27
C SER A 126 -10.49 -18.98 -17.70
N LYS A 127 -9.95 -18.50 -16.60
CA LYS A 127 -10.35 -17.25 -15.92
C LYS A 127 -9.56 -16.03 -16.34
N ILE A 128 -8.45 -16.23 -17.09
CA ILE A 128 -7.60 -15.12 -17.54
C ILE A 128 -8.21 -14.47 -18.76
N ASN A 129 -8.58 -13.23 -18.64
CA ASN A 129 -9.15 -12.39 -19.70
C ASN A 129 -8.57 -10.97 -19.67
N GLY A 130 -9.02 -10.09 -20.57
CA GLY A 130 -8.55 -8.70 -20.62
C GLY A 130 -8.73 -7.94 -19.31
N GLN A 131 -9.84 -8.18 -18.60
CA GLN A 131 -10.08 -7.53 -17.30
C GLN A 131 -9.09 -7.98 -16.24
N THR A 132 -8.65 -9.24 -16.25
CA THR A 132 -7.62 -9.75 -15.33
C THR A 132 -6.32 -8.96 -15.47
N PHE A 133 -5.90 -8.63 -16.71
CA PHE A 133 -4.71 -7.82 -16.94
C PHE A 133 -4.89 -6.38 -16.45
N LEU A 134 -6.05 -5.77 -16.67
CA LEU A 134 -6.34 -4.41 -16.20
C LEU A 134 -6.36 -4.32 -14.68
N LEU A 135 -6.97 -5.31 -14.00
CA LEU A 135 -6.97 -5.42 -12.54
C LEU A 135 -5.54 -5.58 -11.99
N ALA A 136 -4.75 -6.50 -12.57
CA ALA A 136 -3.37 -6.72 -12.16
C ALA A 136 -2.51 -5.47 -12.35
N LEU A 137 -2.68 -4.76 -13.45
CA LEU A 137 -1.96 -3.52 -13.72
C LEU A 137 -2.37 -2.40 -12.75
N GLY A 138 -3.67 -2.25 -12.47
CA GLY A 138 -4.18 -1.31 -11.47
C GLY A 138 -3.62 -1.60 -10.07
N HIS A 139 -3.57 -2.88 -9.69
CA HIS A 139 -2.96 -3.32 -8.43
C HIS A 139 -1.47 -2.99 -8.39
N ALA A 140 -0.72 -3.24 -9.47
CA ALA A 140 0.70 -2.89 -9.55
C ALA A 140 0.96 -1.39 -9.37
N PHE A 141 0.07 -0.53 -9.88
CA PHE A 141 0.15 0.91 -9.65
C PHE A 141 0.07 1.28 -8.17
N PHE A 142 -0.83 0.63 -7.45
CA PHE A 142 -1.02 0.89 -6.03
C PHE A 142 0.17 0.36 -5.21
N THR A 143 0.57 -0.90 -5.40
CA THR A 143 1.61 -1.54 -4.61
C THR A 143 3.00 -0.91 -4.82
N LEU A 144 3.32 -0.51 -6.06
CA LEU A 144 4.56 0.20 -6.39
C LEU A 144 4.50 1.71 -6.10
N SER A 145 3.41 2.19 -5.50
CA SER A 145 3.21 3.61 -5.16
C SER A 145 3.35 4.56 -6.35
N LEU A 146 2.89 4.13 -7.54
CA LEU A 146 2.92 4.93 -8.75
C LEU A 146 1.72 5.89 -8.80
N GLY A 147 1.93 7.08 -9.35
CA GLY A 147 0.86 8.09 -9.49
C GLY A 147 0.59 8.95 -8.25
N MET A 148 0.93 8.48 -7.03
CA MET A 148 0.72 9.22 -5.78
C MET A 148 1.87 10.16 -5.39
N GLY A 149 2.92 10.27 -6.20
CA GLY A 149 4.04 11.16 -5.93
C GLY A 149 5.15 10.59 -5.02
N ALA A 150 4.96 9.42 -4.40
CA ALA A 150 5.94 8.85 -3.46
C ALA A 150 7.29 8.57 -4.14
N MET A 151 7.27 7.93 -5.32
CA MET A 151 8.50 7.65 -6.07
C MET A 151 9.19 8.92 -6.57
N MET A 152 8.44 9.99 -6.92
CA MET A 152 9.02 11.29 -7.26
C MET A 152 9.70 11.93 -6.05
N THR A 153 9.05 11.88 -4.89
CA THR A 153 9.58 12.42 -3.63
C THR A 153 10.85 11.68 -3.22
N TYR A 154 10.86 10.35 -3.26
CA TYR A 154 12.06 9.57 -2.96
C TYR A 154 13.17 9.78 -3.99
N GLY A 155 12.83 9.86 -5.27
CA GLY A 155 13.78 10.19 -6.33
C GLY A 155 14.46 11.54 -6.11
N SER A 156 13.75 12.52 -5.52
CA SER A 156 14.34 13.83 -5.21
C SER A 156 15.35 13.81 -4.04
N TYR A 157 15.38 12.74 -3.25
CA TYR A 157 16.32 12.56 -2.15
C TYR A 157 17.58 11.78 -2.54
N LEU A 158 17.58 11.17 -3.75
CA LEU A 158 18.73 10.46 -4.27
C LEU A 158 19.87 11.43 -4.61
N SER A 159 21.09 10.96 -4.43
CA SER A 159 22.31 11.67 -4.83
C SER A 159 22.82 11.14 -6.18
N ASP A 160 23.74 11.87 -6.81
CA ASP A 160 24.40 11.44 -8.06
C ASP A 160 25.20 10.13 -7.92
N LYS A 161 25.34 9.60 -6.71
CA LYS A 161 26.01 8.31 -6.44
C LYS A 161 25.06 7.13 -6.41
N ASP A 162 23.76 7.39 -6.35
CA ASP A 162 22.72 6.35 -6.23
C ASP A 162 22.33 5.83 -7.61
N ASP A 163 22.31 4.50 -7.77
CA ASP A 163 21.92 3.82 -9.00
C ASP A 163 20.38 3.66 -9.04
N ILE A 164 19.73 4.55 -9.81
CA ILE A 164 18.26 4.58 -9.94
C ILE A 164 17.74 3.30 -10.63
N VAL A 165 18.44 2.78 -11.63
CA VAL A 165 18.00 1.61 -12.39
C VAL A 165 17.97 0.38 -11.50
N ASN A 166 19.07 0.19 -10.75
CA ASN A 166 19.21 -0.91 -9.82
C ASN A 166 18.23 -0.84 -8.66
N ALA A 167 18.04 0.36 -8.10
CA ALA A 167 17.06 0.61 -7.05
C ALA A 167 15.62 0.31 -7.53
N SER A 168 15.25 0.76 -8.73
CA SER A 168 13.91 0.52 -9.31
C SER A 168 13.64 -0.96 -9.56
N TYR A 169 14.64 -1.70 -10.08
CA TYR A 169 14.54 -3.15 -10.26
C TYR A 169 14.37 -3.86 -8.93
N LEU A 170 15.20 -3.51 -7.95
CA LEU A 170 15.16 -4.13 -6.61
C LEU A 170 13.83 -3.87 -5.91
N VAL A 171 13.27 -2.66 -6.02
CA VAL A 171 11.94 -2.33 -5.48
C VAL A 171 10.87 -3.22 -6.11
N ALA A 172 10.79 -3.31 -7.45
CA ALA A 172 9.79 -4.12 -8.12
C ALA A 172 9.94 -5.62 -7.81
N PHE A 173 11.18 -6.11 -7.74
CA PHE A 173 11.48 -7.49 -7.38
C PHE A 173 11.08 -7.82 -5.94
N LEU A 174 11.49 -7.01 -4.97
CA LEU A 174 11.17 -7.24 -3.56
C LEU A 174 9.67 -7.09 -3.27
N ASP A 175 8.99 -6.14 -3.91
CA ASP A 175 7.53 -5.98 -3.82
C ASP A 175 6.84 -7.29 -4.22
N THR A 176 7.20 -7.85 -5.37
CA THR A 176 6.65 -9.12 -5.86
C THR A 176 6.97 -10.29 -4.92
N VAL A 177 8.22 -10.42 -4.47
CA VAL A 177 8.63 -11.51 -3.57
C VAL A 177 7.89 -11.45 -2.23
N ILE A 178 7.77 -10.26 -1.64
CA ILE A 178 7.05 -10.05 -0.38
C ILE A 178 5.56 -10.35 -0.55
N ALA A 179 4.96 -9.92 -1.67
CA ALA A 179 3.56 -10.20 -1.97
C ALA A 179 3.29 -11.71 -2.11
N ILE A 180 4.18 -12.45 -2.78
CA ILE A 180 4.10 -13.91 -2.89
C ILE A 180 4.21 -14.57 -1.51
N PHE A 181 5.17 -14.17 -0.69
CA PHE A 181 5.32 -14.72 0.67
C PHE A 181 4.12 -14.42 1.55
N ALA A 182 3.58 -13.20 1.48
CA ALA A 182 2.34 -12.84 2.19
C ALA A 182 1.16 -13.68 1.70
N GLY A 183 1.05 -13.90 0.39
CA GLY A 183 0.06 -14.79 -0.20
C GLY A 183 0.19 -16.23 0.33
N VAL A 184 1.40 -16.79 0.36
CA VAL A 184 1.64 -18.12 0.93
C VAL A 184 1.21 -18.15 2.39
N ALA A 185 1.64 -17.19 3.22
CA ALA A 185 1.28 -17.14 4.64
C ALA A 185 -0.24 -17.07 4.85
N ILE A 186 -0.96 -16.29 4.05
CA ILE A 186 -2.41 -16.10 4.20
C ILE A 186 -3.18 -17.30 3.64
N PHE A 187 -2.94 -17.70 2.39
CA PHE A 187 -3.76 -18.72 1.74
C PHE A 187 -3.53 -20.12 2.31
N THR A 188 -2.34 -20.44 2.80
CA THR A 188 -2.13 -21.72 3.51
C THR A 188 -3.00 -21.80 4.77
N VAL A 189 -3.11 -20.74 5.55
CA VAL A 189 -3.97 -20.69 6.75
C VAL A 189 -5.46 -20.78 6.36
N VAL A 190 -5.90 -20.01 5.36
CA VAL A 190 -7.31 -19.98 4.91
C VAL A 190 -7.75 -21.37 4.43
N PHE A 191 -7.00 -21.98 3.51
CA PHE A 191 -7.35 -23.28 2.93
C PHE A 191 -7.18 -24.44 3.92
N SER A 192 -6.20 -24.39 4.82
CA SER A 192 -6.04 -25.38 5.89
C SER A 192 -7.21 -25.37 6.88
N SER A 193 -7.88 -24.25 7.00
CA SER A 193 -9.06 -24.10 7.87
C SER A 193 -10.38 -24.41 7.18
N GLY A 194 -10.36 -24.78 5.89
CA GLY A 194 -11.55 -25.14 5.10
C GLY A 194 -12.42 -23.95 4.68
N TYR A 195 -11.86 -22.74 4.69
CA TYR A 195 -12.57 -21.54 4.22
C TYR A 195 -12.16 -21.16 2.81
N ASP A 196 -13.10 -20.55 2.08
CA ASP A 196 -12.83 -19.95 0.77
C ASP A 196 -12.19 -18.56 0.95
N PRO A 197 -11.25 -18.17 0.09
CA PRO A 197 -10.64 -16.85 0.14
C PRO A 197 -11.67 -15.78 -0.22
N THR A 198 -11.87 -14.82 0.66
CA THR A 198 -12.66 -13.60 0.42
C THR A 198 -11.72 -12.46 0.01
N ALA A 199 -12.28 -11.34 -0.43
CA ALA A 199 -11.53 -10.15 -0.81
C ALA A 199 -11.73 -9.00 0.16
N GLY A 200 -10.78 -8.06 0.15
CA GLY A 200 -10.85 -6.81 0.90
C GLY A 200 -10.58 -6.94 2.40
N PRO A 201 -10.93 -5.88 3.19
CA PRO A 201 -10.70 -5.83 4.63
C PRO A 201 -11.33 -6.98 5.41
N GLY A 202 -12.43 -7.57 4.90
CA GLY A 202 -13.09 -8.72 5.50
C GLY A 202 -12.16 -9.93 5.66
N LEU A 203 -11.29 -10.22 4.69
CA LEU A 203 -10.31 -11.29 4.81
C LEU A 203 -9.39 -11.05 6.01
N VAL A 204 -8.88 -9.84 6.15
CA VAL A 204 -7.86 -9.50 7.15
C VAL A 204 -8.43 -9.41 8.56
N PHE A 205 -9.60 -8.80 8.74
CA PHE A 205 -10.13 -8.47 10.07
C PHE A 205 -11.26 -9.41 10.53
N HIS A 206 -11.90 -10.17 9.64
CA HIS A 206 -12.95 -11.11 10.00
C HIS A 206 -12.49 -12.57 9.87
N VAL A 207 -11.80 -12.92 8.78
CA VAL A 207 -11.46 -14.32 8.49
C VAL A 207 -10.14 -14.73 9.17
N LEU A 208 -9.06 -13.96 9.00
CA LEU A 208 -7.75 -14.36 9.51
C LEU A 208 -7.63 -14.41 11.04
N PRO A 209 -8.22 -13.49 11.84
CA PRO A 209 -8.07 -13.54 13.30
C PRO A 209 -8.50 -14.87 13.94
N PRO A 210 -9.71 -15.40 13.67
CA PRO A 210 -10.11 -16.68 14.23
C PRO A 210 -9.30 -17.86 13.67
N LEU A 211 -8.92 -17.82 12.40
CA LEU A 211 -8.13 -18.89 11.80
C LEU A 211 -6.73 -18.98 12.40
N LEU A 212 -6.08 -17.84 12.59
CA LEU A 212 -4.78 -17.78 13.26
C LEU A 212 -4.88 -18.19 14.73
N SER A 213 -5.90 -17.74 15.46
CA SER A 213 -6.09 -18.04 16.88
C SER A 213 -6.31 -19.53 17.13
N ASN A 214 -6.97 -20.23 16.23
CA ASN A 214 -7.26 -21.66 16.36
C ASN A 214 -6.06 -22.58 16.07
N LEU A 215 -4.92 -22.03 15.62
CA LEU A 215 -3.70 -22.79 15.45
C LEU A 215 -3.05 -23.11 16.81
N VAL A 216 -2.23 -24.14 16.86
CA VAL A 216 -1.38 -24.42 18.04
C VAL A 216 -0.44 -23.24 18.27
N GLY A 217 -0.54 -22.57 19.41
CA GLY A 217 0.17 -21.32 19.68
C GLY A 217 -0.39 -20.10 18.91
N GLY A 218 -1.63 -20.19 18.45
CA GLY A 218 -2.24 -19.28 17.48
C GLY A 218 -2.27 -17.82 17.92
N TYR A 219 -2.39 -17.53 19.21
CA TYR A 219 -2.33 -16.15 19.71
C TYR A 219 -1.00 -15.45 19.39
N ILE A 220 0.12 -16.20 19.35
CA ILE A 220 1.42 -15.66 18.96
C ILE A 220 1.41 -15.35 17.45
N PHE A 221 0.88 -16.25 16.62
CA PHE A 221 0.82 -16.03 15.17
C PHE A 221 -0.14 -14.92 14.81
N ALA A 222 -1.28 -14.81 15.49
CA ALA A 222 -2.18 -13.68 15.33
C ALA A 222 -1.53 -12.35 15.73
N PHE A 223 -0.84 -12.30 16.86
CA PHE A 223 -0.07 -11.12 17.29
C PHE A 223 1.00 -10.77 16.27
N LEU A 224 1.81 -11.72 15.82
CA LEU A 224 2.86 -11.49 14.83
C LEU A 224 2.29 -11.00 13.50
N PHE A 225 1.16 -11.55 13.05
CA PHE A 225 0.51 -11.12 11.83
C PHE A 225 0.04 -9.65 11.90
N PHE A 226 -0.68 -9.28 12.97
CA PHE A 226 -1.16 -7.90 13.10
C PHE A 226 -0.04 -6.91 13.43
N LEU A 227 1.02 -7.34 14.12
CA LEU A 227 2.23 -6.55 14.30
C LEU A 227 2.93 -6.29 12.96
N LEU A 228 3.08 -7.31 12.12
CA LEU A 228 3.61 -7.19 10.76
C LEU A 228 2.78 -6.19 9.95
N LEU A 229 1.45 -6.35 9.96
CA LEU A 229 0.54 -5.46 9.26
C LEU A 229 0.63 -4.01 9.76
N SER A 230 0.76 -3.82 11.07
CA SER A 230 0.94 -2.49 11.69
C SER A 230 2.26 -1.84 11.29
N ILE A 231 3.36 -2.61 11.26
CA ILE A 231 4.66 -2.12 10.81
C ILE A 231 4.58 -1.72 9.33
N ALA A 232 3.98 -2.56 8.48
CA ALA A 232 3.79 -2.27 7.07
C ALA A 232 2.92 -1.01 6.87
N ALA A 233 1.83 -0.87 7.63
CA ALA A 233 0.97 0.29 7.57
C ALA A 233 1.70 1.59 7.99
N VAL A 234 2.47 1.55 9.07
CA VAL A 234 3.23 2.72 9.55
C VAL A 234 4.29 3.14 8.54
N THR A 235 5.06 2.22 7.96
CA THR A 235 6.08 2.55 6.96
C THR A 235 5.47 3.16 5.70
N SER A 236 4.32 2.65 5.24
CA SER A 236 3.56 3.24 4.13
C SER A 236 2.98 4.62 4.50
N GLY A 237 2.40 4.76 5.69
CA GLY A 237 1.86 6.04 6.18
C GLY A 237 2.92 7.16 6.23
N ILE A 238 4.14 6.82 6.66
CA ILE A 238 5.30 7.75 6.63
C ILE A 238 5.57 8.20 5.19
N SER A 239 5.62 7.27 4.25
CA SER A 239 5.90 7.54 2.83
C SER A 239 4.83 8.42 2.19
N ILE A 240 3.56 8.14 2.46
CA ILE A 240 2.43 8.87 1.90
C ILE A 240 2.38 10.31 2.46
N LEU A 241 2.58 10.49 3.77
CA LEU A 241 2.58 11.84 4.37
C LEU A 241 3.78 12.67 3.90
N GLU A 242 4.93 12.04 3.68
CA GLU A 242 6.15 12.71 3.22
C GLU A 242 5.96 13.42 1.88
N VAL A 243 5.16 12.87 0.97
CA VAL A 243 4.87 13.52 -0.34
C VAL A 243 4.33 14.93 -0.15
N SER A 244 3.31 15.06 0.71
CA SER A 244 2.69 16.36 0.97
C SER A 244 3.60 17.28 1.79
N VAL A 245 4.38 16.72 2.70
CA VAL A 245 5.36 17.46 3.50
C VAL A 245 6.48 18.00 2.62
N ALA A 246 7.06 17.18 1.74
CA ALA A 246 8.11 17.58 0.80
C ALA A 246 7.65 18.75 -0.07
N TYR A 247 6.43 18.69 -0.61
CA TYR A 247 5.86 19.80 -1.38
C TYR A 247 5.84 21.12 -0.59
N LEU A 248 5.44 21.09 0.68
CA LEU A 248 5.41 22.31 1.51
C LEU A 248 6.80 22.81 1.87
N VAL A 249 7.76 21.92 2.09
CA VAL A 249 9.14 22.29 2.40
C VAL A 249 9.83 22.87 1.15
N ASP A 250 9.71 22.19 0.00
CA ASP A 250 10.48 22.53 -1.20
C ASP A 250 9.86 23.68 -1.99
N GLU A 251 8.55 23.66 -2.22
CA GLU A 251 7.87 24.69 -3.01
C GLU A 251 7.40 25.89 -2.18
N ARG A 252 6.94 25.66 -0.94
CA ARG A 252 6.43 26.71 -0.06
C ARG A 252 7.45 27.23 0.95
N LYS A 253 8.67 26.64 0.94
CA LYS A 253 9.78 27.02 1.85
C LYS A 253 9.40 27.01 3.33
N MET A 254 8.47 26.12 3.71
CA MET A 254 8.07 25.94 5.09
C MET A 254 9.13 25.17 5.87
N SER A 255 9.28 25.48 7.17
CA SER A 255 10.08 24.63 8.04
C SER A 255 9.44 23.23 8.13
N ARG A 256 10.24 22.18 8.12
CA ARG A 256 9.79 20.78 8.14
C ARG A 256 8.78 20.51 9.27
N LYS A 257 9.09 20.96 10.50
CA LYS A 257 8.20 20.79 11.65
C LYS A 257 6.80 21.38 11.40
N LYS A 258 6.74 22.59 10.85
CA LYS A 258 5.47 23.25 10.52
C LYS A 258 4.74 22.52 9.40
N ALA A 259 5.45 22.07 8.36
CA ALA A 259 4.88 21.32 7.25
C ALA A 259 4.29 19.99 7.70
N VAL A 260 5.01 19.20 8.50
CA VAL A 260 4.53 17.92 9.05
C VAL A 260 3.27 18.14 9.90
N LEU A 261 3.29 19.05 10.85
CA LEU A 261 2.14 19.28 11.75
C LEU A 261 0.91 19.82 10.98
N MET A 262 1.13 20.71 10.01
CA MET A 262 0.04 21.25 9.20
C MET A 262 -0.60 20.17 8.33
N MET A 263 0.20 19.39 7.59
CA MET A 263 -0.35 18.34 6.73
C MET A 263 -1.00 17.21 7.53
N ALA A 264 -0.38 16.80 8.63
CA ALA A 264 -0.98 15.82 9.53
C ALA A 264 -2.33 16.30 10.10
N GLY A 265 -2.42 17.56 10.50
CA GLY A 265 -3.67 18.16 10.96
C GLY A 265 -4.76 18.18 9.87
N LEU A 266 -4.41 18.54 8.63
CA LEU A 266 -5.34 18.51 7.50
C LEU A 266 -5.79 17.08 7.17
N VAL A 267 -4.87 16.11 7.13
CA VAL A 267 -5.18 14.70 6.95
C VAL A 267 -6.08 14.19 8.07
N TYR A 268 -5.78 14.54 9.32
CA TYR A 268 -6.59 14.16 10.46
C TYR A 268 -8.03 14.63 10.32
N LEU A 269 -8.24 15.91 9.95
CA LEU A 269 -9.58 16.46 9.72
C LEU A 269 -10.30 15.77 8.55
N ALA A 270 -9.60 15.48 7.45
CA ALA A 270 -10.16 14.76 6.31
C ALA A 270 -10.48 13.29 6.63
N ALA A 271 -9.75 12.68 7.56
CA ALA A 271 -9.96 11.31 7.99
C ALA A 271 -11.14 11.14 8.97
N ILE A 272 -11.57 12.20 9.66
CA ILE A 272 -12.72 12.11 10.58
C ILE A 272 -13.99 11.57 9.89
N PRO A 273 -14.46 12.10 8.75
CA PRO A 273 -15.59 11.52 8.04
C PRO A 273 -15.37 10.05 7.63
N CYS A 274 -14.15 9.69 7.19
CA CYS A 274 -13.82 8.31 6.85
C CYS A 274 -13.91 7.38 8.08
N ALA A 275 -13.39 7.81 9.22
CA ALA A 275 -13.47 7.06 10.48
C ALA A 275 -14.90 6.93 10.99
N LEU A 276 -15.72 7.97 10.83
CA LEU A 276 -17.10 7.97 11.27
C LEU A 276 -18.07 7.27 10.30
N SER A 277 -17.63 6.89 9.11
CA SER A 277 -18.42 6.15 8.12
C SER A 277 -18.93 4.79 8.63
N PHE A 278 -18.29 4.22 9.65
CA PHE A 278 -18.67 2.93 10.23
C PHE A 278 -19.59 3.05 11.45
N ASN A 279 -19.97 4.27 11.82
CA ASN A 279 -20.79 4.56 13.01
C ASN A 279 -21.71 5.76 12.80
N VAL A 280 -21.37 6.95 13.31
CA VAL A 280 -22.23 8.15 13.31
C VAL A 280 -22.65 8.58 11.90
N LEU A 281 -21.82 8.37 10.90
CA LEU A 281 -22.07 8.73 9.50
C LEU A 281 -22.41 7.52 8.61
N SER A 282 -22.71 6.34 9.17
CA SER A 282 -23.02 5.13 8.39
C SER A 282 -24.23 5.28 7.48
N ASP A 283 -25.22 6.10 7.88
CA ASP A 283 -26.45 6.34 7.11
C ASP A 283 -26.25 7.37 5.98
N TYR A 284 -25.16 8.13 6.02
CA TYR A 284 -24.84 9.10 4.98
C TYR A 284 -24.07 8.43 3.85
N THR A 285 -24.80 7.98 2.85
CA THR A 285 -24.23 7.32 1.68
C THR A 285 -24.49 8.11 0.41
N PHE A 286 -23.58 7.96 -0.55
CA PHE A 286 -23.65 8.59 -1.87
C PHE A 286 -23.84 7.49 -2.91
N ASN A 287 -24.84 7.58 -3.74
CA ASN A 287 -25.06 6.61 -4.82
C ASN A 287 -24.14 6.91 -5.99
N LEU A 288 -23.23 5.99 -6.27
CA LEU A 288 -22.31 6.02 -7.41
C LEU A 288 -22.29 4.64 -8.09
N GLN A 289 -22.55 4.58 -9.39
CA GLN A 289 -22.58 3.31 -10.15
C GLN A 289 -23.50 2.24 -9.50
N ASP A 290 -24.71 2.64 -9.10
CA ASP A 290 -25.71 1.78 -8.44
C ASP A 290 -25.26 1.14 -7.11
N LYS A 291 -24.20 1.68 -6.49
CA LYS A 291 -23.71 1.29 -5.17
C LYS A 291 -23.76 2.46 -4.20
N ALA A 292 -24.11 2.17 -2.95
CA ALA A 292 -24.04 3.14 -1.86
C ALA A 292 -22.62 3.22 -1.32
N PHE A 293 -21.99 4.37 -1.43
CA PHE A 293 -20.63 4.65 -0.95
C PHE A 293 -20.68 5.48 0.32
N THR A 294 -19.98 5.09 1.33
CA THR A 294 -19.70 5.90 2.52
C THR A 294 -18.60 6.94 2.24
N PHE A 295 -18.31 7.84 3.17
CA PHE A 295 -17.15 8.76 3.02
C PHE A 295 -15.81 8.02 2.88
N PHE A 296 -15.66 6.90 3.57
CA PHE A 296 -14.50 6.03 3.44
C PHE A 296 -14.38 5.47 2.00
N ASP A 297 -15.46 4.91 1.49
CA ASP A 297 -15.50 4.33 0.15
C ASP A 297 -15.29 5.39 -0.94
N ILE A 298 -15.80 6.61 -0.76
CA ILE A 298 -15.56 7.72 -1.70
C ILE A 298 -14.10 8.12 -1.69
N ALA A 299 -13.46 8.23 -0.51
CA ALA A 299 -12.07 8.61 -0.44
C ALA A 299 -11.17 7.55 -1.10
N ASP A 300 -11.45 6.27 -0.86
CA ASP A 300 -10.76 5.16 -1.53
C ASP A 300 -11.02 5.17 -3.06
N TYR A 301 -12.27 5.29 -3.49
CA TYR A 301 -12.62 5.35 -4.91
C TYR A 301 -11.94 6.52 -5.63
N LEU A 302 -11.96 7.71 -5.05
CA LEU A 302 -11.29 8.89 -5.62
C LEU A 302 -9.78 8.69 -5.74
N ALA A 303 -9.16 8.11 -4.71
CA ALA A 303 -7.74 7.84 -4.73
C ALA A 303 -7.38 6.76 -5.73
N SER A 304 -7.96 5.57 -5.57
CA SER A 304 -7.56 4.35 -6.29
C SER A 304 -7.99 4.36 -7.75
N ASN A 305 -9.22 4.84 -8.04
CA ASN A 305 -9.80 4.74 -9.36
C ASN A 305 -9.61 6.00 -10.22
N LEU A 306 -9.37 7.16 -9.60
CA LEU A 306 -9.20 8.41 -10.33
C LEU A 306 -7.78 8.97 -10.19
N LEU A 307 -7.36 9.33 -8.96
CA LEU A 307 -6.13 10.11 -8.77
C LEU A 307 -4.86 9.32 -9.12
N LEU A 308 -4.79 8.05 -8.75
CA LEU A 308 -3.62 7.21 -9.07
C LEU A 308 -3.46 6.97 -10.57
N PRO A 309 -4.48 6.51 -11.33
CA PRO A 309 -4.36 6.36 -12.77
C PRO A 309 -4.08 7.69 -13.48
N PHE A 310 -4.77 8.77 -13.11
CA PHE A 310 -4.48 10.08 -13.68
C PHE A 310 -3.07 10.56 -13.38
N GLY A 311 -2.62 10.44 -12.14
CA GLY A 311 -1.26 10.80 -11.74
C GLY A 311 -0.21 10.03 -12.53
N GLY A 312 -0.39 8.72 -12.67
CA GLY A 312 0.50 7.87 -13.46
C GLY A 312 0.48 8.17 -14.96
N PHE A 313 -0.70 8.39 -15.53
CA PHE A 313 -0.85 8.78 -16.94
C PHE A 313 -0.10 10.07 -17.24
N PHE A 314 -0.35 11.13 -16.49
CA PHE A 314 0.31 12.41 -16.71
C PHE A 314 1.80 12.37 -16.39
N LEU A 315 2.23 11.52 -15.47
CA LEU A 315 3.66 11.31 -15.22
C LEU A 315 4.34 10.63 -16.41
N ALA A 316 3.73 9.61 -17.00
CA ALA A 316 4.25 8.97 -18.22
C ALA A 316 4.30 9.93 -19.41
N VAL A 317 3.23 10.72 -19.60
CA VAL A 317 3.19 11.76 -20.65
C VAL A 317 4.27 12.82 -20.39
N PHE A 318 4.44 13.27 -19.14
CA PHE A 318 5.46 14.24 -18.79
C PHE A 318 6.88 13.70 -19.10
N ALA A 319 7.18 12.49 -18.65
CA ALA A 319 8.50 11.87 -18.86
C ALA A 319 8.78 11.63 -20.38
N GLY A 320 7.77 11.16 -21.11
CA GLY A 320 7.91 10.79 -22.52
C GLY A 320 7.99 11.99 -23.48
N TYR A 321 7.26 13.07 -23.18
CA TYR A 321 7.05 14.16 -24.14
C TYR A 321 7.51 15.53 -23.67
N VAL A 322 7.39 15.84 -22.37
CA VAL A 322 7.71 17.18 -21.83
C VAL A 322 9.15 17.23 -21.32
N TRP A 323 9.53 16.31 -20.47
CA TRP A 323 10.92 16.20 -19.98
C TRP A 323 11.83 15.67 -21.08
N GLY A 324 11.34 14.69 -21.82
CA GLY A 324 12.02 14.08 -22.94
C GLY A 324 12.88 12.88 -22.57
N ILE A 325 12.76 11.83 -23.39
CA ILE A 325 13.41 10.53 -23.12
C ILE A 325 14.93 10.62 -23.03
N ASP A 326 15.56 11.48 -23.82
CA ASP A 326 17.02 11.66 -23.77
C ASP A 326 17.50 12.18 -22.42
N GLU A 327 16.73 13.11 -21.84
CA GLU A 327 17.01 13.66 -20.52
C GLU A 327 16.75 12.62 -19.42
N VAL A 328 15.64 11.87 -19.53
CA VAL A 328 15.34 10.77 -18.60
C VAL A 328 16.47 9.74 -18.61
N ILE A 329 16.91 9.28 -19.80
CA ILE A 329 18.01 8.32 -19.93
C ILE A 329 19.32 8.89 -19.38
N ARG A 330 19.60 10.17 -19.60
CA ARG A 330 20.79 10.82 -19.04
C ARG A 330 20.79 10.74 -17.52
N ASN A 331 19.65 10.99 -16.90
CA ASN A 331 19.51 10.90 -15.43
C ASN A 331 19.58 9.44 -14.93
N LEU A 332 19.07 8.46 -15.68
CA LEU A 332 19.21 7.05 -15.35
C LEU A 332 20.66 6.57 -15.38
N LEU A 333 21.52 7.22 -16.17
CA LEU A 333 22.95 6.89 -16.28
C LEU A 333 23.80 7.52 -15.16
N ILE A 334 23.24 8.45 -14.38
CA ILE A 334 23.91 9.00 -13.20
C ILE A 334 23.95 7.88 -12.16
N GLY A 335 25.12 7.54 -11.61
CA GLY A 335 25.30 6.44 -10.65
C GLY A 335 25.50 5.05 -11.26
N GLU A 336 25.30 4.85 -12.56
CA GLU A 336 25.45 3.54 -13.24
C GLU A 336 26.82 2.89 -13.05
N SER A 337 27.86 3.65 -12.73
CA SER A 337 29.21 3.11 -12.50
C SER A 337 29.30 2.10 -11.35
N ASN A 338 28.30 2.03 -10.50
CA ASN A 338 28.21 1.13 -9.35
C ASN A 338 27.17 0.01 -9.54
N SER A 339 26.57 -0.11 -10.72
CA SER A 339 25.53 -1.11 -10.98
C SER A 339 26.04 -2.54 -10.83
N ILE A 340 25.41 -3.30 -9.91
CA ILE A 340 25.74 -4.70 -9.61
C ILE A 340 24.98 -5.65 -10.54
N TYR A 341 23.74 -5.32 -10.93
CA TYR A 341 22.82 -6.22 -11.64
C TYR A 341 22.70 -5.93 -13.14
N PHE A 342 22.77 -4.68 -13.54
CA PHE A 342 22.76 -4.31 -14.95
C PHE A 342 24.13 -3.80 -15.32
N GLY A 343 24.90 -4.62 -16.06
CA GLY A 343 26.22 -4.19 -16.55
C GLY A 343 26.13 -2.87 -17.34
N ASN A 344 27.15 -2.04 -17.20
CA ASN A 344 27.26 -0.66 -17.73
C ASN A 344 26.92 -0.47 -19.23
N GLY A 345 26.62 -1.53 -19.96
CA GLY A 345 26.29 -1.49 -21.38
C GLY A 345 24.80 -1.54 -21.71
N ILE A 346 23.93 -2.05 -20.81
CA ILE A 346 22.52 -2.28 -21.16
C ILE A 346 21.78 -0.96 -21.34
N VAL A 347 21.83 -0.07 -20.34
CA VAL A 347 21.14 1.23 -20.38
C VAL A 347 21.70 2.13 -21.49
N LYS A 348 22.98 2.04 -21.82
CA LYS A 348 23.64 2.74 -22.91
C LYS A 348 23.33 2.18 -24.29
N SER A 349 22.80 0.96 -24.37
CA SER A 349 22.52 0.33 -25.64
C SER A 349 21.41 1.03 -26.43
N LYS A 350 21.55 1.12 -27.75
CA LYS A 350 20.51 1.67 -28.62
C LYS A 350 19.19 0.90 -28.51
N GLY A 351 19.27 -0.43 -28.26
CA GLY A 351 18.12 -1.29 -28.08
C GLY A 351 17.31 -0.91 -26.83
N PHE A 352 17.97 -0.74 -25.68
CA PHE A 352 17.31 -0.29 -24.45
C PHE A 352 16.66 1.07 -24.63
N LYS A 353 17.40 2.06 -25.19
CA LYS A 353 16.89 3.40 -25.43
C LYS A 353 15.63 3.37 -26.29
N SER A 354 15.62 2.60 -27.38
CA SER A 354 14.47 2.46 -28.27
C SER A 354 13.28 1.81 -27.57
N ALA A 355 13.51 0.68 -26.88
CA ALA A 355 12.47 -0.04 -26.15
C ALA A 355 11.89 0.81 -25.02
N PHE A 356 12.72 1.43 -24.20
CA PHE A 356 12.31 2.31 -23.11
C PHE A 356 11.52 3.51 -23.62
N SER A 357 12.00 4.15 -24.69
CA SER A 357 11.29 5.26 -25.33
C SER A 357 9.91 4.85 -25.83
N PHE A 358 9.81 3.70 -26.51
CA PHE A 358 8.54 3.18 -27.00
C PHE A 358 7.57 2.85 -25.85
N THR A 359 8.08 2.20 -24.81
CA THR A 359 7.29 1.84 -23.64
C THR A 359 6.73 3.08 -22.93
N VAL A 360 7.58 4.06 -22.60
CA VAL A 360 7.16 5.26 -21.83
C VAL A 360 6.25 6.17 -22.65
N ARG A 361 6.48 6.29 -23.97
CA ARG A 361 5.68 7.18 -24.82
C ARG A 361 4.34 6.59 -25.24
N TYR A 362 4.27 5.30 -25.48
CA TYR A 362 3.09 4.68 -26.10
C TYR A 362 2.45 3.63 -25.20
N ILE A 363 3.21 2.64 -24.71
CA ILE A 363 2.64 1.53 -23.96
C ILE A 363 2.09 2.01 -22.60
N CYS A 364 2.90 2.70 -21.82
CA CYS A 364 2.48 3.14 -20.48
C CYS A 364 1.24 4.05 -20.52
N PRO A 365 1.19 5.15 -21.32
CA PRO A 365 -0.01 6.00 -21.34
C PRO A 365 -1.27 5.24 -21.78
N VAL A 366 -1.17 4.37 -22.80
CA VAL A 366 -2.32 3.60 -23.29
C VAL A 366 -2.82 2.63 -22.23
N LEU A 367 -1.93 1.85 -21.62
CA LEU A 367 -2.32 0.88 -20.60
C LEU A 367 -2.89 1.55 -19.36
N ILE A 368 -2.29 2.65 -18.90
CA ILE A 368 -2.79 3.39 -17.73
C ILE A 368 -4.16 4.00 -18.03
N PHE A 369 -4.36 4.52 -19.23
CA PHE A 369 -5.65 5.05 -19.64
C PHE A 369 -6.73 3.96 -19.72
N LEU A 370 -6.39 2.76 -20.18
CA LEU A 370 -7.30 1.61 -20.16
C LEU A 370 -7.65 1.19 -18.71
N VAL A 371 -6.66 1.17 -17.81
CA VAL A 371 -6.92 0.93 -16.36
C VAL A 371 -7.86 1.99 -15.80
N PHE A 372 -7.67 3.25 -16.17
CA PHE A 372 -8.57 4.33 -15.75
C PHE A 372 -10.01 4.11 -16.27
N LEU A 373 -10.18 3.81 -17.56
CA LEU A 373 -11.50 3.55 -18.15
C LEU A 373 -12.19 2.36 -17.48
N TYR A 374 -11.43 1.30 -17.19
CA TYR A 374 -11.93 0.14 -16.45
C TYR A 374 -12.35 0.51 -15.02
N SER A 375 -11.53 1.27 -14.32
CA SER A 375 -11.79 1.69 -12.93
C SER A 375 -13.06 2.54 -12.77
N ILE A 376 -13.41 3.31 -13.81
CA ILE A 376 -14.67 4.10 -13.81
C ILE A 376 -15.86 3.35 -14.44
N GLY A 377 -15.67 2.09 -14.86
CA GLY A 377 -16.74 1.24 -15.37
C GLY A 377 -17.18 1.55 -16.82
N TRP A 378 -16.28 2.13 -17.63
CA TRP A 378 -16.58 2.40 -19.04
C TRP A 378 -16.30 1.19 -19.97
N ILE A 379 -15.42 0.28 -19.53
CA ILE A 379 -15.07 -0.96 -20.24
C ILE A 379 -15.00 -2.13 -19.28
#